data_d4c25c4e625572b7242dbbbea03b3e1b
#
_entry.id   d4c25c4e625572b7242dbbbea03b3e1b
#
_cell.length_a   1.000
_cell.length_b   1.000
_cell.length_c   1.000
_cell.angle_alpha   90.00
_cell.angle_beta   90.00
_cell.angle_gamma   90.00
#
_symmetry.space_group_name_H-M   'P 1'
#
loop_
_entity.id
_entity.type
_entity.pdbx_description
1 polymer ?
#
loop_
_entity_poly.entity_id
_entity_poly.type
_entity_poly.pdbx_seq_one_letter_code
_entity_poly.pdbx_strand_id
1 'polypeptide(L)'
;MPTADLIAQRLKNLEDHLEQENPVLLSTVQSFRELDKVAYGMGILERDQSYATRIPWWPLISVLGTFSAGKSTFVNYFLGHKLQRTGNQAVDDRFTVIVYSPEETGRTLPGVSLDSDPRFPFYRISQDIEHVAAGEGKRIDAYLQLKTCKSERLRGKILIDSPGFDADAQRDAVLRITDHMVDLSDLVLVFFDARHPEPGAMRDTLRHLVIDTINRPDSGKFLFILNQLDTAAREDNPEDVVAAWLRALGEVGLTAGRFYTIYNPEAATTSSGLSSRAAVSS
;
A
#
# COMPACT_ATOMS: atom_id res chain seq x y z
N MET A 1 -26.39 -2.60 21.27
CA MET A 1 -25.46 -3.35 22.16
C MET A 1 -24.77 -2.36 23.07
N PRO A 2 -24.53 -2.68 24.37
CA PRO A 2 -23.70 -1.83 25.21
C PRO A 2 -22.31 -1.64 24.57
N THR A 3 -21.79 -0.45 24.61
CA THR A 3 -20.49 -0.06 23.99
C THR A 3 -19.32 -0.92 24.47
N ALA A 4 -19.36 -1.37 25.73
CA ALA A 4 -18.36 -2.28 26.30
C ALA A 4 -18.28 -3.67 25.61
N ASP A 5 -19.41 -4.20 25.15
CA ASP A 5 -19.44 -5.49 24.45
C ASP A 5 -18.79 -5.38 23.06
N LEU A 6 -18.88 -4.20 22.43
CA LEU A 6 -18.30 -3.96 21.12
C LEU A 6 -16.75 -3.94 21.17
N ILE A 7 -16.16 -3.28 22.19
CA ILE A 7 -14.71 -3.27 22.33
C ILE A 7 -14.15 -4.65 22.70
N ALA A 8 -14.86 -5.39 23.55
CA ALA A 8 -14.47 -6.76 23.90
C ALA A 8 -14.46 -7.67 22.66
N GLN A 9 -15.47 -7.54 21.80
CA GLN A 9 -15.51 -8.29 20.53
C GLN A 9 -14.37 -7.92 19.59
N ARG A 10 -14.01 -6.63 19.50
CA ARG A 10 -12.88 -6.16 18.68
C ARG A 10 -11.55 -6.68 19.16
N LEU A 11 -11.31 -6.64 20.47
CA LEU A 11 -10.09 -7.17 21.07
C LEU A 11 -9.97 -8.67 20.83
N LYS A 12 -11.08 -9.40 20.94
CA LYS A 12 -11.12 -10.82 20.62
C LYS A 12 -10.79 -11.07 19.14
N ASN A 13 -11.43 -10.35 18.24
CA ASN A 13 -11.14 -10.47 16.80
C ASN A 13 -9.67 -10.15 16.47
N LEU A 14 -9.09 -9.13 17.13
CA LEU A 14 -7.68 -8.80 17.01
C LEU A 14 -6.79 -9.97 17.48
N GLU A 15 -7.06 -10.53 18.66
CA GLU A 15 -6.33 -11.67 19.21
C GLU A 15 -6.43 -12.89 18.28
N ASP A 16 -7.61 -13.23 17.80
CA ASP A 16 -7.84 -14.35 16.86
C ASP A 16 -7.04 -14.22 15.57
N HIS A 17 -6.95 -13.00 15.01
CA HIS A 17 -6.13 -12.74 13.81
C HIS A 17 -4.64 -12.78 14.11
N LEU A 18 -4.20 -12.21 15.23
CA LEU A 18 -2.79 -12.25 15.62
C LEU A 18 -2.33 -13.68 15.92
N GLU A 19 -3.17 -14.50 16.53
CA GLU A 19 -2.87 -15.92 16.75
C GLU A 19 -2.57 -16.65 15.43
N GLN A 20 -3.32 -16.34 14.38
CA GLN A 20 -3.15 -16.96 13.06
C GLN A 20 -1.95 -16.40 12.29
N GLU A 21 -1.71 -15.08 12.38
CA GLU A 21 -0.77 -14.39 11.53
C GLU A 21 0.57 -14.07 12.22
N ASN A 22 0.53 -13.66 13.49
CA ASN A 22 1.73 -13.25 14.26
C ASN A 22 1.56 -13.47 15.77
N PRO A 23 1.58 -14.73 16.25
CA PRO A 23 1.29 -15.06 17.65
C PRO A 23 2.26 -14.44 18.66
N VAL A 24 3.44 -14.02 18.24
CA VAL A 24 4.44 -13.34 19.11
C VAL A 24 3.85 -12.06 19.70
N LEU A 25 2.98 -11.37 18.98
CA LEU A 25 2.37 -10.10 19.41
C LEU A 25 1.24 -10.25 20.43
N LEU A 26 0.75 -11.46 20.70
CA LEU A 26 -0.34 -11.68 21.68
C LEU A 26 0.04 -11.20 23.09
N SER A 27 1.29 -11.41 23.51
CA SER A 27 1.76 -10.92 24.80
C SER A 27 1.72 -9.38 24.89
N THR A 28 1.96 -8.71 23.78
CA THR A 28 1.90 -7.24 23.69
C THR A 28 0.46 -6.74 23.79
N VAL A 29 -0.52 -7.44 23.18
CA VAL A 29 -1.94 -7.13 23.35
C VAL A 29 -2.33 -7.18 24.83
N GLN A 30 -1.88 -8.21 25.56
CA GLN A 30 -2.15 -8.33 27.00
C GLN A 30 -1.57 -7.12 27.78
N SER A 31 -0.37 -6.67 27.44
CA SER A 31 0.23 -5.48 28.06
C SER A 31 -0.62 -4.22 27.81
N PHE A 32 -1.16 -4.04 26.60
CA PHE A 32 -2.08 -2.94 26.33
C PHE A 32 -3.40 -3.06 27.09
N ARG A 33 -3.93 -4.27 27.28
CA ARG A 33 -5.13 -4.47 28.10
C ARG A 33 -4.90 -4.12 29.59
N GLU A 34 -3.72 -4.39 30.12
CA GLU A 34 -3.37 -3.92 31.48
C GLU A 34 -3.25 -2.39 31.53
N LEU A 35 -2.65 -1.78 30.50
CA LEU A 35 -2.59 -0.32 30.38
C LEU A 35 -3.99 0.31 30.29
N ASP A 36 -4.91 -0.29 29.55
CA ASP A 36 -6.31 0.14 29.45
C ASP A 36 -6.97 0.19 30.84
N LYS A 37 -6.75 -0.83 31.69
CA LYS A 37 -7.31 -0.88 33.05
C LYS A 37 -6.84 0.32 33.89
N VAL A 38 -5.54 0.64 33.79
CA VAL A 38 -4.96 1.82 34.48
C VAL A 38 -5.59 3.10 33.95
N ALA A 39 -5.67 3.25 32.63
CA ALA A 39 -6.22 4.44 31.98
C ALA A 39 -7.71 4.65 32.30
N TYR A 40 -8.49 3.57 32.40
CA TYR A 40 -9.88 3.64 32.86
C TYR A 40 -9.98 4.10 34.33
N GLY A 41 -9.08 3.63 35.19
CA GLY A 41 -9.03 4.03 36.58
C GLY A 41 -8.66 5.51 36.76
N MET A 42 -7.87 6.05 35.86
CA MET A 42 -7.45 7.46 35.83
C MET A 42 -8.43 8.38 35.08
N GLY A 43 -9.45 7.86 34.43
CA GLY A 43 -10.37 8.65 33.61
C GLY A 43 -9.74 9.19 32.31
N ILE A 44 -8.63 8.62 31.86
CA ILE A 44 -7.93 9.02 30.61
C ILE A 44 -8.54 8.34 29.39
N LEU A 45 -9.07 7.14 29.59
CA LEU A 45 -9.68 6.32 28.54
C LEU A 45 -11.12 5.99 28.92
N GLU A 46 -12.05 6.10 27.97
CA GLU A 46 -13.44 5.69 28.16
C GLU A 46 -13.60 4.17 28.01
N ARG A 47 -14.64 3.60 28.63
CA ARG A 47 -14.86 2.15 28.68
C ARG A 47 -15.14 1.50 27.32
N ASP A 48 -15.46 2.28 26.30
CA ASP A 48 -15.67 1.87 24.92
C ASP A 48 -14.43 2.04 24.03
N GLN A 49 -13.27 2.35 24.61
CA GLN A 49 -12.01 2.56 23.94
C GLN A 49 -10.94 1.59 24.44
N SER A 50 -9.93 1.31 23.63
CA SER A 50 -8.73 0.56 24.00
C SER A 50 -7.52 1.08 23.23
N TYR A 51 -6.38 1.18 23.89
CA TYR A 51 -5.11 1.51 23.21
C TYR A 51 -4.74 0.42 22.19
N ALA A 52 -5.02 -0.85 22.45
CA ALA A 52 -4.74 -1.94 21.53
C ALA A 52 -5.44 -1.77 20.17
N THR A 53 -6.59 -1.10 20.11
CA THR A 53 -7.30 -0.83 18.86
C THR A 53 -6.82 0.41 18.11
N ARG A 54 -5.81 1.11 18.66
CA ARG A 54 -5.20 2.31 18.05
C ARG A 54 -3.78 2.05 17.53
N ILE A 55 -3.28 0.83 17.69
CA ILE A 55 -1.93 0.45 17.31
C ILE A 55 -1.98 -0.27 15.95
N PRO A 56 -1.11 0.07 14.99
CA PRO A 56 -0.96 -0.67 13.74
C PRO A 56 -0.19 -1.98 14.00
N TRP A 57 -0.91 -3.07 14.18
CA TRP A 57 -0.35 -4.40 14.44
C TRP A 57 0.22 -5.05 13.18
N TRP A 58 -0.26 -4.66 12.01
CA TRP A 58 0.18 -5.14 10.70
C TRP A 58 0.88 -4.00 9.96
N PRO A 59 2.17 -4.17 9.57
CA PRO A 59 2.83 -3.24 8.67
C PRO A 59 2.02 -3.08 7.38
N LEU A 60 1.81 -1.83 7.00
CA LEU A 60 1.05 -1.45 5.82
C LEU A 60 1.98 -1.01 4.71
N ILE A 61 1.90 -1.70 3.57
CA ILE A 61 2.73 -1.47 2.40
C ILE A 61 1.84 -0.95 1.26
N SER A 62 2.07 0.28 0.82
CA SER A 62 1.36 0.85 -0.33
C SER A 62 2.19 0.77 -1.60
N VAL A 63 1.55 0.38 -2.69
CA VAL A 63 2.12 0.35 -4.04
C VAL A 63 1.46 1.45 -4.86
N LEU A 64 2.21 2.48 -5.16
CA LEU A 64 1.77 3.67 -5.90
C LEU A 64 2.48 3.76 -7.25
N GLY A 65 1.96 4.53 -8.17
CA GLY A 65 2.61 4.82 -9.43
C GLY A 65 1.64 5.05 -10.57
N THR A 66 2.17 5.47 -11.70
CA THR A 66 1.41 5.80 -12.90
C THR A 66 0.66 4.59 -13.46
N PHE A 67 -0.30 4.88 -14.34
CA PHE A 67 -0.95 3.85 -15.14
C PHE A 67 0.11 3.03 -15.91
N SER A 68 -0.10 1.75 -16.07
CA SER A 68 0.83 0.82 -16.74
C SER A 68 2.25 0.67 -16.16
N ALA A 69 2.59 1.28 -15.02
CA ALA A 69 3.90 1.09 -14.37
C ALA A 69 4.14 -0.34 -13.85
N GLY A 70 3.18 -1.24 -14.00
CA GLY A 70 3.32 -2.66 -13.65
C GLY A 70 3.04 -2.99 -12.19
N LYS A 71 2.40 -2.10 -11.44
CA LYS A 71 2.01 -2.30 -10.02
C LYS A 71 1.29 -3.62 -9.78
N SER A 72 0.16 -3.82 -10.44
CA SER A 72 -0.68 -5.03 -10.27
C SER A 72 0.04 -6.31 -10.72
N THR A 73 0.94 -6.23 -11.69
CA THR A 73 1.81 -7.35 -12.08
C THR A 73 2.78 -7.69 -10.96
N PHE A 74 3.42 -6.68 -10.38
CA PHE A 74 4.30 -6.85 -9.22
C PHE A 74 3.55 -7.43 -8.03
N VAL A 75 2.36 -6.92 -7.72
CA VAL A 75 1.51 -7.42 -6.64
C VAL A 75 1.18 -8.91 -6.84
N ASN A 76 0.75 -9.30 -8.05
CA ASN A 76 0.46 -10.70 -8.36
C ASN A 76 1.70 -11.60 -8.22
N TYR A 77 2.86 -11.14 -8.70
CA TYR A 77 4.12 -11.87 -8.57
C TYR A 77 4.53 -12.01 -7.10
N PHE A 78 4.45 -10.93 -6.34
CA PHE A 78 4.73 -10.93 -4.90
C PHE A 78 3.85 -11.91 -4.15
N LEU A 79 2.54 -11.91 -4.43
CA LEU A 79 1.57 -12.80 -3.79
C LEU A 79 1.70 -14.26 -4.23
N GLY A 80 2.25 -14.52 -5.43
CA GLY A 80 2.23 -15.82 -6.08
C GLY A 80 0.85 -16.22 -6.62
N HIS A 81 -0.07 -15.26 -6.74
CA HIS A 81 -1.45 -15.45 -7.18
C HIS A 81 -1.89 -14.35 -8.14
N LYS A 82 -2.72 -14.70 -9.14
CA LYS A 82 -3.35 -13.73 -10.05
C LYS A 82 -4.58 -13.10 -9.39
N LEU A 83 -4.36 -12.26 -8.39
CA LEU A 83 -5.42 -11.61 -7.63
C LEU A 83 -5.89 -10.30 -8.27
N GLN A 84 -4.94 -9.51 -8.77
CA GLN A 84 -5.20 -8.25 -9.45
C GLN A 84 -5.33 -8.48 -10.95
N ARG A 85 -6.26 -7.75 -11.58
CA ARG A 85 -6.38 -7.72 -13.03
C ARG A 85 -5.20 -6.95 -13.59
N THR A 86 -4.61 -7.47 -14.66
CA THR A 86 -3.49 -6.84 -15.37
C THR A 86 -3.91 -6.60 -16.81
N GLY A 87 -3.54 -5.46 -17.39
CA GLY A 87 -3.85 -5.12 -18.78
C GLY A 87 -3.67 -3.64 -19.08
N ASN A 88 -3.75 -3.27 -20.36
CA ASN A 88 -3.60 -1.87 -20.82
C ASN A 88 -4.91 -1.06 -20.75
N GLN A 89 -6.00 -1.65 -20.31
CA GLN A 89 -7.25 -0.92 -20.05
C GLN A 89 -7.36 -0.65 -18.56
N ALA A 90 -7.81 0.55 -18.19
CA ALA A 90 -8.02 0.96 -16.80
C ALA A 90 -8.90 -0.08 -16.09
N VAL A 91 -8.30 -0.84 -15.19
CA VAL A 91 -8.93 -2.05 -14.70
C VAL A 91 -9.52 -1.88 -13.33
N ASP A 92 -8.90 -1.07 -12.46
CA ASP A 92 -9.42 -0.76 -11.13
C ASP A 92 -9.12 0.72 -10.81
N ASP A 93 -10.19 1.53 -10.74
CA ASP A 93 -10.12 2.93 -10.31
C ASP A 93 -10.13 3.07 -8.79
N ARG A 94 -9.93 1.97 -8.06
CA ARG A 94 -10.03 1.89 -6.61
C ARG A 94 -8.76 1.37 -5.98
N PHE A 95 -8.48 1.85 -4.79
CA PHE A 95 -7.49 1.24 -3.93
C PHE A 95 -7.94 -0.17 -3.54
N THR A 96 -7.07 -1.14 -3.71
CA THR A 96 -7.32 -2.51 -3.28
C THR A 96 -6.49 -2.82 -2.05
N VAL A 97 -7.14 -2.94 -0.91
CA VAL A 97 -6.52 -3.44 0.33
C VAL A 97 -6.48 -4.96 0.26
N ILE A 98 -5.32 -5.55 0.41
CA ILE A 98 -5.10 -6.99 0.30
C ILE A 98 -4.58 -7.50 1.64
N VAL A 99 -5.29 -8.48 2.20
CA VAL A 99 -4.99 -9.06 3.49
C VAL A 99 -4.91 -10.59 3.42
N TYR A 100 -4.15 -11.17 4.34
CA TYR A 100 -4.06 -12.61 4.47
C TYR A 100 -5.41 -13.23 4.86
N SER A 101 -5.70 -14.40 4.29
CA SER A 101 -6.79 -15.29 4.73
C SER A 101 -6.33 -16.73 4.57
N PRO A 102 -6.63 -17.62 5.53
CA PRO A 102 -6.32 -19.05 5.41
C PRO A 102 -7.18 -19.77 4.36
N GLU A 103 -8.26 -19.13 3.88
CA GLU A 103 -9.17 -19.70 2.90
C GLU A 103 -8.50 -19.81 1.52
N GLU A 104 -8.65 -20.95 0.85
CA GLU A 104 -8.09 -21.20 -0.50
C GLU A 104 -8.67 -20.25 -1.55
N THR A 105 -9.95 -19.93 -1.45
CA THR A 105 -10.63 -19.01 -2.36
C THR A 105 -10.57 -17.58 -1.80
N GLY A 106 -9.81 -16.72 -2.48
CA GLY A 106 -9.82 -15.30 -2.18
C GLY A 106 -11.20 -14.68 -2.37
N ARG A 107 -11.57 -13.74 -1.49
CA ARG A 107 -12.82 -12.98 -1.56
C ARG A 107 -12.53 -11.55 -1.97
N THR A 108 -13.47 -10.95 -2.71
CA THR A 108 -13.49 -9.50 -2.94
C THR A 108 -14.71 -8.94 -2.22
N LEU A 109 -14.48 -8.00 -1.32
CA LEU A 109 -15.49 -7.38 -0.47
C LEU A 109 -15.52 -5.87 -0.74
N PRO A 110 -16.67 -5.22 -0.55
CA PRO A 110 -16.79 -3.77 -0.70
C PRO A 110 -15.91 -3.03 0.34
N GLY A 111 -15.58 -1.76 0.06
CA GLY A 111 -14.72 -0.94 0.92
C GLY A 111 -15.25 -0.75 2.33
N VAL A 112 -16.58 -0.70 2.48
CA VAL A 112 -17.23 -0.60 3.80
C VAL A 112 -16.88 -1.79 4.73
N SER A 113 -16.49 -2.94 4.18
CA SER A 113 -16.05 -4.08 4.98
C SER A 113 -14.78 -3.78 5.80
N LEU A 114 -13.99 -2.80 5.39
CA LEU A 114 -12.79 -2.35 6.12
C LEU A 114 -13.14 -1.71 7.48
N ASP A 115 -14.31 -1.04 7.61
CA ASP A 115 -14.73 -0.46 8.88
C ASP A 115 -14.92 -1.49 10.01
N SER A 116 -15.13 -2.74 9.65
CA SER A 116 -15.28 -3.85 10.60
C SER A 116 -14.05 -4.74 10.68
N ASP A 117 -13.03 -4.54 9.85
CA ASP A 117 -11.81 -5.32 9.90
C ASP A 117 -11.01 -4.95 11.16
N PRO A 118 -10.65 -5.94 12.02
CA PRO A 118 -9.91 -5.66 13.25
C PRO A 118 -8.46 -5.23 13.00
N ARG A 119 -7.95 -5.39 11.78
CA ARG A 119 -6.61 -4.99 11.40
C ARG A 119 -6.56 -3.49 11.21
N PHE A 120 -6.07 -2.80 12.21
CA PHE A 120 -5.81 -1.37 12.11
C PHE A 120 -4.84 -1.09 10.92
N PRO A 121 -5.01 0.00 10.15
CA PRO A 121 -5.70 1.25 10.54
C PRO A 121 -7.13 1.42 9.98
N PHE A 122 -7.72 0.42 9.39
CA PHE A 122 -8.97 0.58 8.62
C PHE A 122 -10.23 0.71 9.46
N TYR A 123 -10.12 0.44 10.75
CA TYR A 123 -11.21 0.65 11.66
C TYR A 123 -11.69 2.10 11.63
N ARG A 124 -12.92 2.33 11.19
CA ARG A 124 -13.52 3.65 10.92
C ARG A 124 -12.97 4.39 9.69
N ILE A 125 -12.37 3.68 8.72
CA ILE A 125 -11.81 4.31 7.52
C ILE A 125 -12.83 5.18 6.77
N SER A 126 -14.14 4.84 6.80
CA SER A 126 -15.20 5.69 6.24
C SER A 126 -15.27 7.07 6.89
N GLN A 127 -15.03 7.15 8.21
CA GLN A 127 -15.01 8.43 8.93
C GLN A 127 -13.75 9.22 8.62
N ASP A 128 -12.60 8.54 8.51
CA ASP A 128 -11.33 9.18 8.15
C ASP A 128 -11.40 9.75 6.73
N ILE A 129 -11.98 9.02 5.78
CA ILE A 129 -12.22 9.53 4.42
C ILE A 129 -13.18 10.70 4.42
N GLU A 130 -14.23 10.71 5.24
CA GLU A 130 -15.12 11.85 5.39
C GLU A 130 -14.38 13.10 5.87
N HIS A 131 -13.38 12.93 6.75
CA HIS A 131 -12.55 14.06 7.25
C HIS A 131 -11.63 14.62 6.17
N VAL A 132 -10.98 13.76 5.39
CA VAL A 132 -10.01 14.20 4.37
C VAL A 132 -10.68 14.63 3.07
N ALA A 133 -11.85 14.08 2.75
CA ALA A 133 -12.65 14.35 1.56
C ALA A 133 -14.14 14.40 1.93
N ALA A 134 -14.62 15.56 2.31
CA ALA A 134 -16.00 15.77 2.78
C ALA A 134 -17.03 15.27 1.76
N GLY A 135 -18.00 14.48 2.23
CA GLY A 135 -19.06 13.85 1.44
C GLY A 135 -18.70 12.50 0.82
N GLU A 136 -17.42 12.05 0.90
CA GLU A 136 -16.95 10.82 0.26
C GLU A 136 -16.92 9.62 1.20
N GLY A 137 -17.00 9.80 2.51
CA GLY A 137 -17.02 8.70 3.48
C GLY A 137 -18.18 7.73 3.26
N LYS A 138 -19.36 8.22 2.83
CA LYS A 138 -20.51 7.38 2.48
C LYS A 138 -20.36 6.65 1.14
N ARG A 139 -19.38 7.04 0.33
CA ARG A 139 -19.07 6.48 -0.99
C ARG A 139 -17.80 5.66 -0.99
N ILE A 140 -17.36 5.20 0.17
CA ILE A 140 -16.10 4.45 0.36
C ILE A 140 -15.92 3.31 -0.65
N ASP A 141 -16.99 2.63 -1.04
CA ASP A 141 -16.98 1.55 -2.03
C ASP A 141 -16.58 2.01 -3.45
N ALA A 142 -16.66 3.32 -3.72
CA ALA A 142 -16.18 3.90 -4.98
C ALA A 142 -14.65 4.06 -4.98
N TYR A 143 -14.02 4.11 -3.83
CA TYR A 143 -12.59 4.37 -3.66
C TYR A 143 -11.80 3.18 -3.15
N LEU A 144 -12.41 2.32 -2.35
CA LEU A 144 -11.76 1.20 -1.69
C LEU A 144 -12.47 -0.12 -1.96
N GLN A 145 -11.70 -1.19 -1.99
CA GLN A 145 -12.17 -2.58 -1.92
C GLN A 145 -11.21 -3.41 -1.07
N LEU A 146 -11.73 -4.46 -0.46
CA LEU A 146 -10.94 -5.43 0.30
C LEU A 146 -10.85 -6.74 -0.48
N LYS A 147 -9.64 -7.26 -0.66
CA LYS A 147 -9.40 -8.61 -1.18
C LYS A 147 -8.67 -9.45 -0.16
N THR A 148 -9.07 -10.71 -0.04
CA THR A 148 -8.38 -11.69 0.79
C THR A 148 -7.60 -12.66 -0.07
N CYS A 149 -6.44 -13.12 0.40
CA CYS A 149 -5.58 -14.02 -0.34
C CYS A 149 -4.81 -14.94 0.60
N LYS A 150 -4.73 -16.24 0.25
CA LYS A 150 -3.88 -17.21 0.94
C LYS A 150 -2.47 -17.15 0.39
N SER A 151 -1.72 -16.13 0.77
CA SER A 151 -0.31 -16.00 0.44
C SER A 151 0.50 -15.87 1.72
N GLU A 152 1.43 -16.81 1.96
CA GLU A 152 2.31 -16.76 3.13
C GLU A 152 3.19 -15.50 3.13
N ARG A 153 3.49 -14.94 1.94
CA ARG A 153 4.23 -13.67 1.83
C ARG A 153 3.44 -12.47 2.38
N LEU A 154 2.11 -12.59 2.42
CA LEU A 154 1.21 -11.54 2.93
C LEU A 154 0.92 -11.69 4.43
N ARG A 155 1.20 -12.87 5.01
CA ARG A 155 0.94 -13.14 6.43
C ARG A 155 1.60 -12.10 7.33
N GLY A 156 0.85 -11.53 8.24
CA GLY A 156 1.32 -10.50 9.17
C GLY A 156 1.60 -9.13 8.53
N LYS A 157 1.03 -8.83 7.34
CA LYS A 157 1.14 -7.51 6.68
C LYS A 157 -0.11 -7.21 5.86
N ILE A 158 -0.26 -5.94 5.55
CA ILE A 158 -1.33 -5.44 4.68
C ILE A 158 -0.68 -4.83 3.45
N LEU A 159 -1.20 -5.15 2.27
CA LEU A 159 -0.75 -4.56 1.02
C LEU A 159 -1.88 -3.71 0.42
N ILE A 160 -1.56 -2.50 -0.03
CA ILE A 160 -2.49 -1.64 -0.76
C ILE A 160 -1.97 -1.45 -2.17
N ASP A 161 -2.77 -1.87 -3.16
CA ASP A 161 -2.54 -1.53 -4.57
C ASP A 161 -3.37 -0.30 -4.93
N SER A 162 -2.71 0.77 -5.37
CA SER A 162 -3.40 2.01 -5.75
C SER A 162 -3.94 1.94 -7.17
N PRO A 163 -4.99 2.70 -7.49
CA PRO A 163 -5.33 2.97 -8.88
C PRO A 163 -4.13 3.55 -9.63
N GLY A 164 -4.09 3.41 -10.95
CA GLY A 164 -3.11 4.09 -11.78
C GLY A 164 -3.37 5.60 -11.77
N PHE A 165 -2.35 6.39 -11.47
CA PHE A 165 -2.45 7.84 -11.56
C PHE A 165 -2.32 8.26 -13.03
N ASP A 166 -3.36 8.91 -13.56
CA ASP A 166 -3.36 9.55 -14.86
C ASP A 166 -3.61 11.05 -14.66
N ALA A 167 -2.80 11.88 -15.32
CA ALA A 167 -2.77 13.33 -15.10
C ALA A 167 -4.13 14.02 -15.38
N ASP A 168 -4.94 13.46 -16.28
CA ASP A 168 -6.17 14.08 -16.76
C ASP A 168 -7.44 13.67 -15.98
N ALA A 169 -7.38 12.64 -15.13
CA ALA A 169 -8.56 12.03 -14.50
C ALA A 169 -8.64 12.20 -12.98
N GLN A 170 -7.68 12.91 -12.35
CA GLN A 170 -7.60 12.94 -10.89
C GLN A 170 -8.60 13.93 -10.29
N ARG A 171 -9.62 13.36 -9.66
CA ARG A 171 -10.52 14.12 -8.78
C ARG A 171 -9.76 14.47 -7.50
N ASP A 172 -9.93 15.69 -7.00
CA ASP A 172 -9.31 16.16 -5.74
C ASP A 172 -9.52 15.18 -4.57
N ALA A 173 -10.66 14.48 -4.55
CA ALA A 173 -10.94 13.46 -3.55
C ALA A 173 -9.97 12.27 -3.61
N VAL A 174 -9.64 11.79 -4.82
CA VAL A 174 -8.70 10.65 -4.98
C VAL A 174 -7.31 11.03 -4.49
N LEU A 175 -6.85 12.25 -4.79
CA LEU A 175 -5.56 12.74 -4.31
C LEU A 175 -5.50 12.78 -2.78
N ARG A 176 -6.53 13.37 -2.14
CA ARG A 176 -6.58 13.43 -0.67
C ARG A 176 -6.66 12.04 -0.02
N ILE A 177 -7.40 11.11 -0.63
CA ILE A 177 -7.44 9.72 -0.17
C ILE A 177 -6.07 9.06 -0.36
N THR A 178 -5.36 9.38 -1.46
CA THR A 178 -3.99 8.87 -1.68
C THR A 178 -3.05 9.36 -0.59
N ASP A 179 -3.06 10.65 -0.29
CA ASP A 179 -2.24 11.24 0.78
C ASP A 179 -2.54 10.57 2.13
N HIS A 180 -3.83 10.36 2.42
CA HIS A 180 -4.22 9.64 3.63
C HIS A 180 -3.72 8.19 3.66
N MET A 181 -3.79 7.45 2.54
CA MET A 181 -3.24 6.09 2.45
C MET A 181 -1.72 6.07 2.63
N VAL A 182 -1.03 7.07 2.07
CA VAL A 182 0.40 7.27 2.28
C VAL A 182 0.72 7.53 3.75
N ASP A 183 -0.07 8.36 4.43
CA ASP A 183 0.11 8.66 5.86
C ASP A 183 -0.03 7.42 6.74
N LEU A 184 -0.98 6.56 6.42
CA LEU A 184 -1.20 5.30 7.12
C LEU A 184 -0.12 4.24 6.86
N SER A 185 0.68 4.40 5.79
CA SER A 185 1.62 3.36 5.33
C SER A 185 2.94 3.41 6.08
N ASP A 186 3.48 2.25 6.43
CA ASP A 186 4.83 2.06 6.98
C ASP A 186 5.89 1.98 5.88
N LEU A 187 5.48 1.54 4.68
CA LEU A 187 6.34 1.45 3.49
C LEU A 187 5.54 1.86 2.26
N VAL A 188 6.13 2.69 1.42
CA VAL A 188 5.53 3.17 0.17
C VAL A 188 6.45 2.83 -1.00
N LEU A 189 5.97 2.01 -1.92
CA LEU A 189 6.66 1.64 -3.14
C LEU A 189 6.11 2.50 -4.29
N VAL A 190 6.94 3.40 -4.83
CA VAL A 190 6.54 4.29 -5.92
C VAL A 190 7.08 3.74 -7.23
N PHE A 191 6.18 3.26 -8.11
CA PHE A 191 6.52 2.62 -9.37
C PHE A 191 6.55 3.60 -10.53
N PHE A 192 7.60 3.49 -11.34
CA PHE A 192 7.83 4.22 -12.57
C PHE A 192 7.96 3.25 -13.73
N ASP A 193 7.52 3.69 -14.91
CA ASP A 193 7.60 2.93 -16.15
C ASP A 193 8.87 3.34 -16.92
N ALA A 194 9.80 2.39 -17.09
CA ALA A 194 11.05 2.65 -17.82
C ALA A 194 10.85 2.96 -19.32
N ARG A 195 9.69 2.60 -19.90
CA ARG A 195 9.35 2.95 -21.29
C ARG A 195 9.04 4.44 -21.44
N HIS A 196 8.68 5.10 -20.35
CA HIS A 196 8.37 6.53 -20.31
C HIS A 196 9.10 7.18 -19.14
N PRO A 197 10.45 7.24 -19.17
CA PRO A 197 11.26 7.75 -18.06
C PRO A 197 11.10 9.27 -17.89
N GLU A 198 10.58 9.95 -18.90
CA GLU A 198 10.36 11.39 -18.84
C GLU A 198 9.09 11.76 -18.04
N PRO A 199 9.17 12.75 -17.19
CA PRO A 199 8.21 12.95 -16.11
C PRO A 199 7.00 13.83 -16.49
N GLY A 200 6.50 13.79 -17.72
CA GLY A 200 5.34 14.60 -18.11
C GLY A 200 4.12 14.36 -17.20
N ALA A 201 3.46 13.21 -17.35
CA ALA A 201 2.32 12.80 -16.53
C ALA A 201 2.72 12.47 -15.08
N MET A 202 3.97 12.09 -14.87
CA MET A 202 4.53 11.75 -13.57
C MET A 202 4.89 12.98 -12.74
N ARG A 203 5.17 14.10 -13.39
CA ARG A 203 5.62 15.34 -12.71
C ARG A 203 4.56 15.87 -11.74
N ASP A 204 3.30 15.79 -12.07
CA ASP A 204 2.22 16.27 -11.22
C ASP A 204 1.93 15.28 -10.08
N THR A 205 1.95 13.98 -10.36
CA THR A 205 1.84 12.93 -9.33
C THR A 205 3.05 12.96 -8.39
N LEU A 206 4.25 13.13 -8.91
CA LEU A 206 5.46 13.27 -8.10
C LEU A 206 5.46 14.57 -7.30
N ARG A 207 4.97 15.68 -7.84
CA ARG A 207 4.83 16.91 -7.06
C ARG A 207 3.98 16.70 -5.84
N HIS A 208 2.82 16.07 -5.97
CA HIS A 208 1.91 15.82 -4.85
C HIS A 208 2.46 14.76 -3.88
N LEU A 209 3.00 13.64 -4.41
CA LEU A 209 3.46 12.55 -3.55
C LEU A 209 4.90 12.70 -3.05
N VAL A 210 5.76 13.41 -3.78
CA VAL A 210 7.21 13.44 -3.51
C VAL A 210 7.65 14.77 -2.90
N ILE A 211 7.18 15.92 -3.37
CA ILE A 211 7.62 17.22 -2.83
C ILE A 211 7.13 17.37 -1.39
N ASP A 212 5.89 17.01 -1.12
CA ASP A 212 5.39 17.02 0.26
C ASP A 212 6.07 15.96 1.12
N THR A 213 6.56 14.89 0.51
CA THR A 213 7.24 13.76 1.14
C THR A 213 8.69 14.04 1.51
N ILE A 214 9.45 14.76 0.67
CA ILE A 214 10.88 15.06 0.91
C ILE A 214 11.07 15.83 2.21
N ASN A 215 10.11 16.66 2.58
CA ASN A 215 10.14 17.48 3.78
C ASN A 215 9.55 16.76 5.01
N ARG A 216 9.09 15.51 4.87
CA ARG A 216 8.49 14.73 5.96
C ARG A 216 9.57 14.07 6.81
N PRO A 217 9.36 13.98 8.13
CA PRO A 217 10.28 13.26 9.03
C PRO A 217 10.36 11.75 8.71
N ASP A 218 9.34 11.19 8.05
CA ASP A 218 9.20 9.79 7.68
C ASP A 218 9.56 9.48 6.20
N SER A 219 10.30 10.37 5.55
CA SER A 219 10.73 10.21 4.15
C SER A 219 11.47 8.90 3.86
N GLY A 220 12.07 8.27 4.87
CA GLY A 220 12.73 6.97 4.75
C GLY A 220 11.81 5.79 4.43
N LYS A 221 10.48 5.95 4.51
CA LYS A 221 9.52 4.90 4.14
C LYS A 221 9.28 4.75 2.63
N PHE A 222 9.81 5.66 1.80
CA PHE A 222 9.61 5.63 0.35
C PHE A 222 10.73 4.88 -0.36
N LEU A 223 10.34 3.95 -1.24
CA LEU A 223 11.22 3.28 -2.19
C LEU A 223 10.76 3.62 -3.61
N PHE A 224 11.68 4.12 -4.43
CA PHE A 224 11.42 4.51 -5.80
C PHE A 224 11.88 3.39 -6.74
N ILE A 225 10.96 2.89 -7.56
CA ILE A 225 11.16 1.66 -8.34
C ILE A 225 10.94 1.95 -9.81
N LEU A 226 12.00 1.84 -10.60
CA LEU A 226 11.92 1.83 -12.06
C LEU A 226 11.66 0.41 -12.53
N ASN A 227 10.46 0.18 -13.06
CA ASN A 227 10.01 -1.12 -13.54
C ASN A 227 10.01 -1.17 -15.07
N GLN A 228 9.89 -2.37 -15.65
CA GLN A 228 9.83 -2.62 -17.09
C GLN A 228 11.12 -2.25 -17.84
N LEU A 229 12.25 -2.26 -17.16
CA LEU A 229 13.55 -1.99 -17.77
C LEU A 229 13.90 -3.02 -18.88
N ASP A 230 13.42 -4.26 -18.74
CA ASP A 230 13.53 -5.33 -19.73
C ASP A 230 12.84 -4.99 -21.07
N THR A 231 11.76 -4.22 -21.01
CA THR A 231 11.04 -3.77 -22.21
C THR A 231 11.74 -2.55 -22.82
N ALA A 232 12.11 -1.57 -22.01
CA ALA A 232 12.82 -0.39 -22.46
C ALA A 232 14.21 -0.73 -23.06
N ALA A 233 14.92 -1.69 -22.50
CA ALA A 233 16.23 -2.14 -22.96
C ALA A 233 16.25 -2.79 -24.37
N ARG A 234 15.09 -3.03 -24.97
CA ARG A 234 15.00 -3.49 -26.36
C ARG A 234 15.14 -2.36 -27.38
N GLU A 235 14.81 -1.15 -26.98
CA GLU A 235 14.75 0.03 -27.84
C GLU A 235 15.84 1.04 -27.49
N ASP A 236 16.22 1.11 -26.19
CA ASP A 236 17.15 2.07 -25.65
C ASP A 236 18.24 1.41 -24.79
N ASN A 237 19.35 2.16 -24.56
CA ASN A 237 20.37 1.74 -23.61
C ASN A 237 19.83 1.85 -22.18
N PRO A 238 19.79 0.75 -21.39
CA PRO A 238 19.28 0.78 -20.01
C PRO A 238 19.95 1.83 -19.10
N GLU A 239 21.23 2.09 -19.30
CA GLU A 239 21.96 3.09 -18.50
C GLU A 239 21.45 4.51 -18.78
N ASP A 240 21.14 4.82 -20.04
CA ASP A 240 20.59 6.13 -20.42
C ASP A 240 19.17 6.31 -19.87
N VAL A 241 18.35 5.25 -19.88
CA VAL A 241 17.00 5.25 -19.29
C VAL A 241 17.06 5.53 -17.80
N VAL A 242 17.94 4.84 -17.07
CA VAL A 242 18.13 5.06 -15.62
C VAL A 242 18.64 6.47 -15.35
N ALA A 243 19.59 6.96 -16.14
CA ALA A 243 20.14 8.32 -15.99
C ALA A 243 19.07 9.39 -16.26
N ALA A 244 18.21 9.19 -17.26
CA ALA A 244 17.09 10.08 -17.57
C ALA A 244 16.09 10.11 -16.42
N TRP A 245 15.73 8.96 -15.87
CA TRP A 245 14.84 8.84 -14.73
C TRP A 245 15.37 9.54 -13.49
N LEU A 246 16.64 9.31 -13.11
CA LEU A 246 17.27 9.95 -11.95
C LEU A 246 17.36 11.47 -12.11
N ARG A 247 17.65 11.94 -13.32
CA ARG A 247 17.67 13.36 -13.66
C ARG A 247 16.29 13.99 -13.47
N ALA A 248 15.25 13.30 -13.97
CA ALA A 248 13.88 13.74 -13.83
C ALA A 248 13.41 13.82 -12.37
N LEU A 249 13.82 12.86 -11.53
CA LEU A 249 13.56 12.89 -10.08
C LEU A 249 14.30 14.07 -9.42
N GLY A 250 15.54 14.33 -9.83
CA GLY A 250 16.33 15.48 -9.36
C GLY A 250 15.70 16.84 -9.70
N GLU A 251 15.08 16.96 -10.88
CA GLU A 251 14.39 18.19 -11.32
C GLU A 251 13.16 18.52 -10.44
N VAL A 252 12.50 17.50 -9.86
CA VAL A 252 11.41 17.70 -8.90
C VAL A 252 11.89 17.79 -7.45
N GLY A 253 13.21 17.83 -7.23
CA GLY A 253 13.82 18.03 -5.91
C GLY A 253 14.16 16.73 -5.17
N LEU A 254 13.92 15.55 -5.75
CA LEU A 254 14.29 14.28 -5.16
C LEU A 254 15.76 13.96 -5.49
N THR A 255 16.65 14.50 -4.70
CA THR A 255 18.11 14.33 -4.87
C THR A 255 18.71 13.21 -4.04
N ALA A 256 17.94 12.68 -3.07
CA ALA A 256 18.35 11.58 -2.20
C ALA A 256 17.17 10.65 -1.97
N GLY A 257 17.41 9.33 -1.91
CA GLY A 257 16.36 8.33 -1.73
C GLY A 257 16.88 6.92 -1.95
N ARG A 258 15.97 5.96 -1.83
CA ARG A 258 16.24 4.55 -2.14
C ARG A 258 15.67 4.24 -3.51
N PHE A 259 16.56 4.06 -4.49
CA PHE A 259 16.22 3.83 -5.89
C PHE A 259 16.52 2.39 -6.28
N TYR A 260 15.57 1.74 -6.93
CA TYR A 260 15.68 0.35 -7.37
C TYR A 260 15.23 0.21 -8.81
N THR A 261 15.89 -0.67 -9.54
CA THR A 261 15.43 -1.12 -10.86
C THR A 261 14.97 -2.55 -10.75
N ILE A 262 13.82 -2.85 -11.32
CA ILE A 262 13.29 -4.22 -11.38
C ILE A 262 12.89 -4.59 -12.81
N TYR A 263 12.92 -5.89 -13.10
CA TYR A 263 12.54 -6.44 -14.38
C TYR A 263 11.86 -7.80 -14.19
N ASN A 264 11.09 -8.22 -15.20
CA ASN A 264 10.49 -9.55 -15.21
C ASN A 264 11.48 -10.57 -15.83
N PRO A 265 12.02 -11.53 -15.04
CA PRO A 265 12.97 -12.51 -15.58
C PRO A 265 12.35 -13.43 -16.64
N GLU A 266 11.04 -13.69 -16.61
CA GLU A 266 10.37 -14.50 -17.63
C GLU A 266 10.25 -13.76 -18.97
N ALA A 267 10.08 -12.45 -18.95
CA ALA A 267 10.08 -11.63 -20.17
C ALA A 267 11.48 -11.51 -20.78
N ALA A 268 12.53 -11.55 -19.98
CA ALA A 268 13.91 -11.49 -20.43
C ALA A 268 14.37 -12.78 -21.11
N THR A 269 13.85 -13.96 -20.74
CA THR A 269 14.24 -15.25 -21.31
C THR A 269 13.63 -15.55 -22.68
N THR A 270 12.55 -14.86 -23.06
CA THR A 270 11.90 -15.00 -24.37
C THR A 270 12.63 -14.28 -25.52
N SER A 271 13.65 -13.48 -25.22
CA SER A 271 14.42 -12.72 -26.20
C SER A 271 15.92 -12.92 -26.03
N SER A 272 16.46 -14.00 -26.61
CA SER A 272 17.91 -14.24 -26.82
C SER A 272 18.74 -14.57 -25.57
N GLY A 273 19.51 -15.65 -25.66
CA GLY A 273 20.62 -16.15 -24.91
C GLY A 273 21.62 -15.15 -24.30
N LEU A 274 21.18 -14.25 -23.45
CA LEU A 274 22.04 -13.43 -22.62
C LEU A 274 22.06 -14.00 -21.19
N SER A 275 23.22 -14.55 -20.88
CA SER A 275 23.70 -15.11 -19.61
C SER A 275 23.17 -14.37 -18.39
N SER A 276 22.56 -15.13 -17.48
CA SER A 276 22.27 -14.78 -16.08
C SER A 276 23.48 -14.17 -15.36
N ARG A 277 23.47 -12.87 -15.16
CA ARG A 277 24.23 -12.19 -14.11
C ARG A 277 23.32 -11.11 -13.49
N ALA A 278 22.45 -11.54 -12.61
CA ALA A 278 21.82 -10.64 -11.66
C ALA A 278 22.80 -10.38 -10.52
N ALA A 279 23.47 -9.26 -10.55
CA ALA A 279 24.14 -8.73 -9.38
C ALA A 279 23.18 -7.80 -8.66
N VAL A 280 22.65 -8.23 -7.53
CA VAL A 280 22.13 -7.34 -6.50
C VAL A 280 23.36 -6.65 -5.91
N SER A 281 23.59 -5.39 -6.25
CA SER A 281 24.55 -4.56 -5.53
C SER A 281 23.79 -3.73 -4.50
N SER A 282 24.09 -4.02 -3.26
CA SER A 282 23.80 -3.26 -2.05
C SER A 282 24.35 -1.84 -2.10
#